data_af8776dcf7c3ab41e505cd2422ccebe6
#
_entry.id   af8776dcf7c3ab41e505cd2422ccebe6
#
_cell.length_a   1.000
_cell.length_b   1.000
_cell.length_c   1.000
_cell.angle_alpha   90.00
_cell.angle_beta   90.00
_cell.angle_gamma   90.00
#
_symmetry.space_group_name_H-M   'P 1'
#
loop_
_entity.id
_entity.type
_entity.pdbx_description
1 polymer ?
#
loop_
_entity_poly.entity_id
_entity_poly.type
_entity_poly.pdbx_seq_one_letter_code
_entity_poly.pdbx_strand_id
1 'polypeptide(L)'
;MTSRLTILFCTRAGAPSASDWVVRWKNIASIAVVGTLVLSCSLFETRDPEEPGTTTVPVFIQPDRPQDVIQNLQNAVRAMNLDNYRRCFEGEAFSYQPSSGAQSSNPDLWLGWGFPEEEVYFNNMRAETEGLSGHELRLEDRRFVQISQDLEQFDADYRITVQHNRQGLPVVAEGRMRLIIVRDESGNWAIESWSDAAEGSDFTWSDFRAAFL
;
A
#
# COMPACT_ATOMS: atom_id res chain seq x y z
N MET A 1 -22.50 52.79 66.10
CA MET A 1 -23.92 52.98 66.46
C MET A 1 -24.70 52.18 65.43
N THR A 2 -25.38 51.16 65.63
CA THR A 2 -26.28 50.59 66.59
C THR A 2 -26.36 49.08 66.31
N SER A 3 -26.13 48.27 67.35
CA SER A 3 -26.36 46.82 67.40
C SER A 3 -27.84 46.51 67.17
N ARG A 4 -28.07 45.40 66.44
CA ARG A 4 -29.32 44.63 66.61
C ARG A 4 -29.00 43.15 66.79
N LEU A 5 -29.33 42.73 67.94
CA LEU A 5 -29.36 41.37 68.46
C LEU A 5 -30.58 40.64 67.88
N THR A 6 -30.38 39.51 67.18
CA THR A 6 -31.52 38.68 66.77
C THR A 6 -31.34 37.29 67.41
N ILE A 7 -32.37 36.97 68.21
CA ILE A 7 -32.47 35.75 69.04
C ILE A 7 -32.78 34.54 68.13
N LEU A 8 -31.96 33.48 68.26
CA LEU A 8 -32.22 32.18 67.63
C LEU A 8 -33.28 31.40 68.41
N PHE A 9 -34.36 31.07 67.78
CA PHE A 9 -35.31 30.07 68.29
C PHE A 9 -34.83 28.68 67.87
N CYS A 10 -34.54 27.87 68.86
CA CYS A 10 -34.14 26.46 68.71
C CYS A 10 -35.40 25.60 68.65
N THR A 11 -35.82 25.13 67.47
CA THR A 11 -36.94 24.17 67.34
C THR A 11 -36.31 22.75 67.43
N ARG A 12 -36.76 21.99 68.40
CA ARG A 12 -36.39 20.61 68.69
C ARG A 12 -37.00 19.69 67.62
N ALA A 13 -36.15 19.20 66.70
CA ALA A 13 -36.56 18.21 65.71
C ALA A 13 -36.67 16.82 66.40
N GLY A 14 -37.84 16.20 66.29
CA GLY A 14 -38.11 14.86 66.81
C GLY A 14 -37.31 13.81 66.03
N ALA A 15 -36.80 12.79 66.73
CA ALA A 15 -36.08 11.71 66.13
C ALA A 15 -37.00 10.87 65.19
N PRO A 16 -36.55 10.53 63.97
CA PRO A 16 -37.35 9.72 63.05
C PRO A 16 -37.53 8.29 63.56
N SER A 17 -38.69 7.68 63.35
CA SER A 17 -39.02 6.31 63.72
C SER A 17 -38.20 5.30 62.91
N ALA A 18 -37.97 4.09 63.44
CA ALA A 18 -37.23 3.03 62.76
C ALA A 18 -37.80 2.63 61.41
N SER A 19 -39.09 2.90 61.13
CA SER A 19 -39.76 2.65 59.84
C SER A 19 -39.30 3.58 58.71
N ASP A 20 -38.91 4.80 59.03
CA ASP A 20 -38.49 5.81 58.03
C ASP A 20 -37.10 5.50 57.48
N TRP A 21 -36.23 4.83 58.24
CA TRP A 21 -34.92 4.43 57.78
C TRP A 21 -34.96 3.33 56.70
N VAL A 22 -35.88 2.35 56.83
CA VAL A 22 -36.01 1.22 55.89
C VAL A 22 -36.47 1.69 54.52
N VAL A 23 -37.42 2.64 54.49
CA VAL A 23 -37.92 3.20 53.22
C VAL A 23 -36.87 4.04 52.49
N ARG A 24 -36.09 4.83 53.24
CA ARG A 24 -35.00 5.64 52.65
C ARG A 24 -33.87 4.77 52.07
N TRP A 25 -33.52 3.68 52.73
CA TRP A 25 -32.49 2.77 52.21
C TRP A 25 -32.92 2.05 50.92
N LYS A 26 -34.19 1.66 50.83
CA LYS A 26 -34.73 1.03 49.59
C LYS A 26 -34.70 1.99 48.41
N ASN A 27 -34.99 3.24 48.60
CA ASN A 27 -34.96 4.24 47.52
C ASN A 27 -33.53 4.59 47.11
N ILE A 28 -32.57 4.64 48.04
CA ILE A 28 -31.18 4.90 47.72
C ILE A 28 -30.57 3.72 46.94
N ALA A 29 -30.88 2.47 47.30
CA ALA A 29 -30.42 1.29 46.60
C ALA A 29 -30.98 1.22 45.15
N SER A 30 -32.24 1.59 44.93
CA SER A 30 -32.85 1.65 43.59
C SER A 30 -32.21 2.71 42.69
N ILE A 31 -31.88 3.89 43.25
CA ILE A 31 -31.23 4.95 42.48
C ILE A 31 -29.77 4.56 42.13
N ALA A 32 -29.08 3.88 43.01
CA ALA A 32 -27.71 3.39 42.72
C ALA A 32 -27.66 2.36 41.60
N VAL A 33 -28.64 1.44 41.52
CA VAL A 33 -28.73 0.42 40.46
C VAL A 33 -29.07 1.02 39.10
N VAL A 34 -29.95 2.02 39.04
CA VAL A 34 -30.29 2.71 37.81
C VAL A 34 -29.12 3.60 37.33
N GLY A 35 -28.36 4.22 38.26
CA GLY A 35 -27.18 5.04 37.92
C GLY A 35 -26.03 4.23 37.30
N THR A 36 -25.83 2.97 37.76
CA THR A 36 -24.79 2.09 37.20
C THR A 36 -25.12 1.53 35.83
N LEU A 37 -26.39 1.40 35.47
CA LEU A 37 -26.83 0.93 34.14
C LEU A 37 -26.68 2.00 33.05
N VAL A 38 -26.68 3.28 33.41
CA VAL A 38 -26.56 4.39 32.42
C VAL A 38 -25.07 4.69 32.11
N LEU A 39 -24.14 4.36 33.04
CA LEU A 39 -22.70 4.58 32.85
C LEU A 39 -22.03 3.49 31.99
N SER A 40 -22.69 2.37 31.74
CA SER A 40 -22.11 1.28 30.94
C SER A 40 -22.29 1.45 29.43
N CYS A 41 -23.08 2.41 28.97
CA CYS A 41 -23.28 2.64 27.52
C CYS A 41 -22.16 3.43 26.84
N SER A 42 -21.24 4.07 27.58
CA SER A 42 -20.15 4.82 26.99
C SER A 42 -18.84 4.01 26.79
N LEU A 43 -18.83 2.74 27.22
CA LEU A 43 -17.68 1.84 27.03
C LEU A 43 -17.63 1.17 25.64
N PHE A 44 -18.64 1.36 24.82
CA PHE A 44 -18.70 0.94 23.43
C PHE A 44 -18.88 2.16 22.52
N GLU A 45 -18.00 3.15 22.65
CA GLU A 45 -17.80 4.08 21.54
C GLU A 45 -17.25 3.24 20.37
N THR A 46 -18.11 2.91 19.44
CA THR A 46 -17.69 2.41 18.13
C THR A 46 -16.80 3.49 17.54
N ARG A 47 -15.50 3.21 17.44
CA ARG A 47 -14.56 4.05 16.71
C ARG A 47 -15.21 4.36 15.36
N ASP A 48 -15.41 5.65 15.06
CA ASP A 48 -15.86 6.03 13.72
C ASP A 48 -14.91 5.35 12.71
N PRO A 49 -15.44 4.68 11.68
CA PRO A 49 -14.58 4.13 10.63
C PRO A 49 -13.71 5.29 10.13
N GLU A 50 -12.40 5.16 10.23
CA GLU A 50 -11.50 6.09 9.54
C GLU A 50 -11.97 6.16 8.09
N GLU A 51 -12.29 7.38 7.61
CA GLU A 51 -12.53 7.57 6.18
C GLU A 51 -11.35 6.94 5.44
N PRO A 52 -11.60 6.10 4.41
CA PRO A 52 -10.51 5.52 3.63
C PRO A 52 -9.63 6.69 3.20
N GLY A 53 -8.43 6.78 3.77
CA GLY A 53 -7.49 7.82 3.40
C GLY A 53 -7.34 7.79 1.89
N THR A 54 -7.45 8.93 1.23
CA THR A 54 -7.36 9.09 -0.23
C THR A 54 -5.99 8.68 -0.80
N THR A 55 -5.07 8.25 0.06
CA THR A 55 -3.80 7.63 -0.33
C THR A 55 -3.92 6.13 -0.16
N THR A 56 -4.64 5.49 -1.07
CA THR A 56 -4.61 4.03 -1.18
C THR A 56 -3.23 3.65 -1.69
N VAL A 57 -2.30 3.38 -0.77
CA VAL A 57 -1.07 2.65 -1.14
C VAL A 57 -1.55 1.34 -1.73
N PRO A 58 -1.22 1.03 -3.00
CA PRO A 58 -1.69 -0.20 -3.61
C PRO A 58 -1.23 -1.38 -2.76
N VAL A 59 -2.18 -2.14 -2.25
CA VAL A 59 -1.91 -3.33 -1.44
C VAL A 59 -1.23 -4.34 -2.36
N PHE A 60 -0.14 -4.94 -1.92
CA PHE A 60 0.46 -6.07 -2.62
C PHE A 60 -0.49 -7.27 -2.55
N ILE A 61 -0.86 -7.80 -3.70
CA ILE A 61 -1.71 -8.99 -3.82
C ILE A 61 -0.81 -10.21 -3.70
N GLN A 62 -1.19 -11.20 -2.87
CA GLN A 62 -0.49 -12.48 -2.86
C GLN A 62 -0.52 -13.09 -4.27
N PRO A 63 0.64 -13.38 -4.89
CA PRO A 63 0.68 -13.80 -6.29
C PRO A 63 0.37 -15.30 -6.46
N ASP A 64 -0.89 -15.67 -6.18
CA ASP A 64 -1.37 -17.06 -6.34
C ASP A 64 -1.55 -17.45 -7.81
N ARG A 65 -1.54 -16.47 -8.71
CA ARG A 65 -1.68 -16.62 -10.15
C ARG A 65 -0.72 -15.68 -10.90
N PRO A 66 -0.27 -16.01 -12.12
CA PRO A 66 0.58 -15.15 -12.93
C PRO A 66 0.01 -13.74 -13.15
N GLN A 67 -1.32 -13.62 -13.25
CA GLN A 67 -2.01 -12.34 -13.42
C GLN A 67 -1.83 -11.40 -12.23
N ASP A 68 -1.70 -11.97 -11.01
CA ASP A 68 -1.52 -11.20 -9.78
C ASP A 68 -0.11 -10.56 -9.75
N VAL A 69 0.90 -11.22 -10.32
CA VAL A 69 2.26 -10.66 -10.52
C VAL A 69 2.20 -9.41 -11.41
N ILE A 70 1.48 -9.49 -12.54
CA ILE A 70 1.33 -8.36 -13.47
C ILE A 70 0.59 -7.20 -12.79
N GLN A 71 -0.45 -7.49 -12.03
CA GLN A 71 -1.17 -6.45 -11.27
C GLN A 71 -0.27 -5.79 -10.21
N ASN A 72 0.54 -6.58 -9.51
CA ASN A 72 1.50 -6.07 -8.53
C ASN A 72 2.57 -5.19 -9.19
N LEU A 73 3.10 -5.59 -10.35
CA LEU A 73 4.05 -4.79 -11.12
C LEU A 73 3.43 -3.42 -11.51
N GLN A 74 2.19 -3.42 -12.04
CA GLN A 74 1.48 -2.18 -12.37
C GLN A 74 1.25 -1.30 -11.13
N ASN A 75 0.88 -1.90 -10.00
CA ASN A 75 0.68 -1.19 -8.74
C ASN A 75 1.98 -0.62 -8.17
N ALA A 76 3.08 -1.38 -8.25
CA ALA A 76 4.40 -0.94 -7.80
C ALA A 76 4.90 0.27 -8.59
N VAL A 77 4.76 0.25 -9.92
CA VAL A 77 5.11 1.38 -10.79
C VAL A 77 4.23 2.60 -10.49
N ARG A 78 2.91 2.42 -10.36
CA ARG A 78 1.99 3.52 -10.06
C ARG A 78 2.32 4.22 -8.74
N ALA A 79 2.72 3.47 -7.74
CA ALA A 79 3.04 3.98 -6.40
C ALA A 79 4.51 4.31 -6.21
N MET A 80 5.40 4.01 -7.18
CA MET A 80 6.86 4.03 -7.03
C MET A 80 7.30 3.28 -5.77
N ASN A 81 6.69 2.12 -5.52
CA ASN A 81 6.93 1.34 -4.32
C ASN A 81 7.97 0.25 -4.58
N LEU A 82 9.19 0.48 -4.07
CA LEU A 82 10.33 -0.42 -4.25
C LEU A 82 10.07 -1.81 -3.64
N ASP A 83 9.49 -1.89 -2.44
CA ASP A 83 9.27 -3.18 -1.76
C ASP A 83 8.29 -4.05 -2.54
N ASN A 84 7.21 -3.46 -3.07
CA ASN A 84 6.26 -4.18 -3.90
C ASN A 84 6.87 -4.55 -5.27
N TYR A 85 7.73 -3.68 -5.82
CA TYR A 85 8.44 -3.96 -7.07
C TYR A 85 9.35 -5.18 -6.92
N ARG A 86 10.20 -5.20 -5.90
CA ARG A 86 11.12 -6.31 -5.59
C ARG A 86 10.41 -7.65 -5.46
N ARG A 87 9.26 -7.66 -4.84
CA ARG A 87 8.45 -8.88 -4.61
C ARG A 87 7.81 -9.44 -5.88
N CYS A 88 7.90 -8.75 -7.01
CA CYS A 88 7.44 -9.27 -8.31
C CYS A 88 8.44 -10.23 -8.95
N PHE A 89 9.68 -10.30 -8.47
CA PHE A 89 10.78 -11.03 -9.12
C PHE A 89 11.22 -12.26 -8.33
N GLU A 90 11.77 -13.26 -9.02
CA GLU A 90 12.34 -14.50 -8.46
C GLU A 90 13.75 -14.30 -7.84
N GLY A 91 14.05 -13.10 -7.39
CA GLY A 91 15.31 -12.78 -6.72
C GLY A 91 16.52 -13.10 -7.60
N GLU A 92 17.48 -13.89 -7.08
CA GLU A 92 18.77 -14.18 -7.75
C GLU A 92 18.62 -14.90 -9.10
N ALA A 93 17.51 -15.58 -9.36
CA ALA A 93 17.26 -16.24 -10.63
C ALA A 93 16.82 -15.27 -11.74
N PHE A 94 16.45 -14.02 -11.37
CA PHE A 94 16.01 -13.04 -12.35
C PHE A 94 17.08 -12.67 -13.35
N SER A 95 16.69 -12.58 -14.62
CA SER A 95 17.52 -12.12 -15.73
C SER A 95 16.80 -11.14 -16.63
N TYR A 96 17.55 -10.19 -17.19
CA TYR A 96 17.00 -9.18 -18.08
C TYR A 96 17.70 -9.17 -19.44
N GLN A 97 16.90 -9.07 -20.51
CA GLN A 97 17.41 -8.87 -21.87
C GLN A 97 16.87 -7.52 -22.40
N PRO A 98 17.76 -6.54 -22.65
CA PRO A 98 17.38 -5.23 -23.14
C PRO A 98 16.91 -5.24 -24.59
N SER A 99 16.26 -4.16 -25.01
CA SER A 99 15.98 -3.90 -26.41
C SER A 99 17.27 -3.80 -27.22
N SER A 100 17.21 -4.16 -28.50
CA SER A 100 18.40 -4.16 -29.39
C SER A 100 19.05 -2.77 -29.49
N GLY A 101 18.24 -1.70 -29.44
CA GLY A 101 18.75 -0.31 -29.43
C GLY A 101 19.56 0.00 -28.19
N ALA A 102 18.99 -0.29 -27.00
CA ALA A 102 19.68 -0.08 -25.73
C ALA A 102 20.94 -0.97 -25.60
N GLN A 103 20.86 -2.24 -26.04
CA GLN A 103 22.00 -3.15 -26.09
C GLN A 103 23.14 -2.59 -26.95
N SER A 104 22.82 -2.01 -28.11
CA SER A 104 23.82 -1.45 -29.01
C SER A 104 24.44 -0.17 -28.50
N SER A 105 23.65 0.64 -27.77
CA SER A 105 24.10 1.92 -27.20
C SER A 105 25.04 1.74 -26.00
N ASN A 106 24.81 0.73 -25.17
CA ASN A 106 25.57 0.48 -23.95
C ASN A 106 25.78 -1.03 -23.75
N PRO A 107 26.59 -1.71 -24.57
CA PRO A 107 26.69 -3.18 -24.55
C PRO A 107 27.19 -3.74 -23.21
N ASP A 108 28.13 -3.03 -22.56
CA ASP A 108 28.73 -3.47 -21.30
C ASP A 108 27.78 -3.34 -20.09
N LEU A 109 26.83 -2.42 -20.16
CA LEU A 109 25.86 -2.18 -19.10
C LEU A 109 24.99 -3.40 -18.79
N TRP A 110 24.69 -4.18 -19.81
CA TRP A 110 23.74 -5.29 -19.74
C TRP A 110 24.39 -6.64 -19.41
N LEU A 111 25.74 -6.66 -19.27
CA LEU A 111 26.46 -7.87 -18.92
C LEU A 111 26.12 -8.30 -17.50
N GLY A 112 25.35 -9.38 -17.41
CA GLY A 112 24.95 -9.93 -16.11
C GLY A 112 23.88 -9.10 -15.39
N TRP A 113 23.07 -8.31 -16.11
CA TRP A 113 21.92 -7.61 -15.49
C TRP A 113 20.98 -8.62 -14.85
N GLY A 114 20.90 -8.54 -13.53
CA GLY A 114 20.06 -9.38 -12.70
C GLY A 114 19.26 -8.57 -11.71
N PHE A 115 18.82 -9.23 -10.65
CA PHE A 115 17.99 -8.61 -9.62
C PHE A 115 18.66 -7.44 -8.89
N PRO A 116 19.96 -7.47 -8.54
CA PRO A 116 20.63 -6.33 -7.90
C PRO A 116 20.58 -5.05 -8.75
N GLU A 117 20.85 -5.14 -10.06
CA GLU A 117 20.81 -4.00 -10.98
C GLU A 117 19.37 -3.49 -11.14
N GLU A 118 18.40 -4.41 -11.21
CA GLU A 118 16.98 -4.07 -11.31
C GLU A 118 16.48 -3.30 -10.07
N GLU A 119 16.94 -3.70 -8.89
CA GLU A 119 16.64 -3.03 -7.62
C GLU A 119 17.25 -1.62 -7.57
N VAL A 120 18.53 -1.49 -7.93
CA VAL A 120 19.25 -0.20 -7.96
C VAL A 120 18.58 0.76 -8.92
N TYR A 121 18.31 0.30 -10.13
CA TYR A 121 17.60 1.08 -11.15
C TYR A 121 16.26 1.63 -10.64
N PHE A 122 15.39 0.75 -10.11
CA PHE A 122 14.07 1.18 -9.67
C PHE A 122 14.15 2.13 -8.46
N ASN A 123 15.08 1.89 -7.55
CA ASN A 123 15.30 2.78 -6.39
C ASN A 123 15.78 4.18 -6.82
N ASN A 124 16.70 4.27 -7.80
CA ASN A 124 17.17 5.54 -8.32
C ASN A 124 16.05 6.27 -9.07
N MET A 125 15.29 5.55 -9.90
CA MET A 125 14.12 6.12 -10.57
C MET A 125 13.11 6.67 -9.57
N ARG A 126 12.80 5.90 -8.51
CA ARG A 126 11.90 6.33 -7.43
C ARG A 126 12.39 7.63 -6.75
N ALA A 127 13.69 7.75 -6.48
CA ALA A 127 14.25 8.95 -5.84
C ALA A 127 14.05 10.22 -6.70
N GLU A 128 14.14 10.09 -8.03
CA GLU A 128 13.91 11.19 -8.97
C GLU A 128 12.41 11.55 -9.16
N THR A 129 11.52 10.74 -8.63
CA THR A 129 10.06 10.94 -8.71
C THR A 129 9.47 11.49 -7.41
N GLU A 130 10.27 11.80 -6.39
CA GLU A 130 9.79 12.26 -5.10
C GLU A 130 8.93 13.51 -5.22
N GLY A 131 7.73 13.46 -4.62
CA GLY A 131 6.74 14.54 -4.68
C GLY A 131 5.97 14.63 -6.00
N LEU A 132 6.26 13.78 -6.99
CA LEU A 132 5.58 13.72 -8.26
C LEU A 132 4.51 12.61 -8.27
N SER A 133 3.55 12.73 -9.16
CA SER A 133 2.46 11.75 -9.32
C SER A 133 2.12 11.56 -10.79
N GLY A 134 1.26 10.57 -11.10
CA GLY A 134 0.88 10.28 -12.49
C GLY A 134 1.76 9.21 -13.13
N HIS A 135 2.47 8.41 -12.32
CA HIS A 135 3.17 7.24 -12.81
C HIS A 135 2.18 6.15 -13.17
N GLU A 136 2.40 5.49 -14.28
CA GLU A 136 1.49 4.47 -14.79
C GLU A 136 2.21 3.46 -15.67
N LEU A 137 1.83 2.20 -15.54
CA LEU A 137 2.15 1.14 -16.49
C LEU A 137 0.86 0.66 -17.16
N ARG A 138 0.68 1.02 -18.43
CA ARG A 138 -0.39 0.46 -19.27
C ARG A 138 0.12 -0.72 -20.04
N LEU A 139 -0.73 -1.74 -20.16
CA LEU A 139 -0.43 -2.95 -20.88
C LEU A 139 -1.58 -3.24 -21.84
N GLU A 140 -1.24 -3.38 -23.11
CA GLU A 140 -2.16 -3.69 -24.21
C GLU A 140 -1.77 -5.04 -24.82
N ASP A 141 -2.64 -5.64 -25.61
CA ASP A 141 -2.44 -6.92 -26.30
C ASP A 141 -1.87 -8.04 -25.40
N ARG A 142 -2.38 -8.10 -24.16
CA ARG A 142 -1.95 -9.04 -23.14
C ARG A 142 -2.22 -10.48 -23.55
N ARG A 143 -1.18 -11.31 -23.48
CA ARG A 143 -1.29 -12.72 -23.79
C ARG A 143 -0.54 -13.55 -22.75
N PHE A 144 -1.26 -14.46 -22.13
CA PHE A 144 -0.69 -15.50 -21.26
C PHE A 144 -0.63 -16.82 -22.04
N VAL A 145 0.51 -17.50 -21.98
CA VAL A 145 0.73 -18.80 -22.58
C VAL A 145 1.32 -19.73 -21.53
N GLN A 146 0.52 -20.70 -21.10
CA GLN A 146 1.01 -21.72 -20.17
C GLN A 146 2.01 -22.63 -20.88
N ILE A 147 3.22 -22.71 -20.38
CA ILE A 147 4.30 -23.59 -20.89
C ILE A 147 4.32 -24.89 -20.09
N SER A 148 4.18 -24.79 -18.76
CA SER A 148 4.04 -25.94 -17.87
C SER A 148 3.10 -25.62 -16.71
N GLN A 149 2.98 -26.51 -15.71
CA GLN A 149 2.18 -26.26 -14.53
C GLN A 149 2.70 -25.09 -13.68
N ASP A 150 4.03 -24.88 -13.67
CA ASP A 150 4.73 -23.91 -12.83
C ASP A 150 5.51 -22.87 -13.66
N LEU A 151 5.20 -22.74 -14.96
CA LEU A 151 5.84 -21.80 -15.85
C LEU A 151 4.85 -21.23 -16.86
N GLU A 152 4.75 -19.91 -16.94
CA GLU A 152 3.91 -19.18 -17.86
C GLU A 152 4.69 -18.06 -18.56
N GLN A 153 4.44 -17.88 -19.86
CA GLN A 153 4.94 -16.75 -20.62
C GLN A 153 3.84 -15.68 -20.70
N PHE A 154 4.22 -14.45 -20.43
CA PHE A 154 3.37 -13.29 -20.63
C PHE A 154 3.98 -12.35 -21.68
N ASP A 155 3.20 -11.99 -22.70
CA ASP A 155 3.55 -10.99 -23.70
C ASP A 155 2.55 -9.82 -23.60
N ALA A 156 3.04 -8.59 -23.74
CA ALA A 156 2.20 -7.39 -23.86
C ALA A 156 2.95 -6.24 -24.52
N ASP A 157 2.24 -5.38 -25.19
CA ASP A 157 2.70 -4.06 -25.52
C ASP A 157 2.55 -3.17 -24.29
N TYR A 158 3.56 -2.37 -23.99
CA TYR A 158 3.54 -1.52 -22.81
C TYR A 158 3.76 -0.05 -23.14
N ARG A 159 3.14 0.78 -22.33
CA ARG A 159 3.44 2.20 -22.19
C ARG A 159 3.66 2.49 -20.71
N ILE A 160 4.88 2.84 -20.35
CA ILE A 160 5.23 3.28 -19.00
C ILE A 160 5.38 4.79 -19.00
N THR A 161 4.69 5.45 -18.06
CA THR A 161 4.82 6.89 -17.80
C THR A 161 5.45 7.08 -16.43
N VAL A 162 6.57 7.79 -16.36
CA VAL A 162 7.26 8.14 -15.11
C VAL A 162 7.52 9.64 -15.10
N GLN A 163 6.86 10.34 -14.19
CA GLN A 163 7.16 11.75 -13.95
C GLN A 163 8.44 11.85 -13.13
N HIS A 164 9.46 12.53 -13.65
CA HIS A 164 10.77 12.68 -13.02
C HIS A 164 11.40 14.05 -13.30
N ASN A 165 12.42 14.41 -12.53
CA ASN A 165 13.07 15.72 -12.64
C ASN A 165 14.32 15.71 -13.56
N ARG A 166 14.69 14.59 -14.18
CA ARG A 166 15.83 14.52 -15.09
C ARG A 166 15.58 15.27 -16.38
N GLN A 167 16.39 16.30 -16.65
CA GLN A 167 16.27 17.10 -17.87
C GLN A 167 16.72 16.30 -19.09
N GLY A 168 15.98 16.45 -20.18
CA GLY A 168 16.32 15.81 -21.46
C GLY A 168 15.95 14.33 -21.56
N LEU A 169 15.48 13.70 -20.48
CA LEU A 169 14.98 12.35 -20.50
C LEU A 169 13.46 12.33 -20.75
N PRO A 170 12.94 11.51 -21.69
CA PRO A 170 11.50 11.36 -21.88
C PRO A 170 10.79 10.83 -20.63
N VAL A 171 9.57 11.29 -20.38
CA VAL A 171 8.73 10.77 -19.28
C VAL A 171 7.94 9.53 -19.67
N VAL A 172 7.97 9.13 -20.92
CA VAL A 172 7.25 7.98 -21.48
C VAL A 172 8.22 7.08 -22.21
N ALA A 173 8.13 5.78 -21.93
CA ALA A 173 8.76 4.73 -22.72
C ALA A 173 7.70 3.74 -23.20
N GLU A 174 7.90 3.22 -24.40
CA GLU A 174 6.98 2.27 -25.06
C GLU A 174 7.75 1.13 -25.69
N GLY A 175 7.13 -0.02 -25.77
CA GLY A 175 7.70 -1.20 -26.38
C GLY A 175 6.86 -2.45 -26.13
N ARG A 176 7.47 -3.59 -26.37
CA ARG A 176 6.89 -4.90 -26.10
C ARG A 176 7.72 -5.60 -25.03
N MET A 177 7.03 -6.12 -24.03
CA MET A 177 7.65 -6.97 -23.00
C MET A 177 7.26 -8.43 -23.21
N ARG A 178 8.22 -9.30 -22.93
CA ARG A 178 8.00 -10.73 -22.69
C ARG A 178 8.53 -11.08 -21.32
N LEU A 179 7.69 -11.68 -20.48
CA LEU A 179 8.05 -12.16 -19.16
C LEU A 179 7.93 -13.68 -19.12
N ILE A 180 8.88 -14.33 -18.47
CA ILE A 180 8.71 -15.70 -17.99
C ILE A 180 8.41 -15.61 -16.52
N ILE A 181 7.26 -16.16 -16.13
CA ILE A 181 6.74 -16.12 -14.76
C ILE A 181 6.73 -17.55 -14.27
N VAL A 182 7.41 -17.78 -13.15
CA VAL A 182 7.58 -19.10 -12.55
C VAL A 182 6.89 -19.16 -11.20
N ARG A 183 6.55 -20.37 -10.79
CA ARG A 183 5.97 -20.65 -9.48
C ARG A 183 7.04 -21.23 -8.56
N ASP A 184 7.26 -20.56 -7.42
CA ASP A 184 8.20 -20.99 -6.41
C ASP A 184 7.71 -22.22 -5.59
N GLU A 185 8.56 -22.75 -4.73
CA GLU A 185 8.23 -23.88 -3.84
C GLU A 185 7.12 -23.55 -2.83
N SER A 186 6.91 -22.26 -2.52
CA SER A 186 5.84 -21.78 -1.64
C SER A 186 4.51 -21.65 -2.36
N GLY A 187 4.49 -21.83 -3.67
CA GLY A 187 3.32 -21.73 -4.53
C GLY A 187 3.04 -20.32 -5.05
N ASN A 188 3.92 -19.37 -4.81
CA ASN A 188 3.81 -18.00 -5.32
C ASN A 188 4.40 -17.88 -6.72
N TRP A 189 3.84 -16.98 -7.51
CA TRP A 189 4.35 -16.67 -8.84
C TRP A 189 5.24 -15.43 -8.81
N ALA A 190 6.35 -15.46 -9.61
CA ALA A 190 7.31 -14.36 -9.72
C ALA A 190 7.93 -14.31 -11.13
N ILE A 191 8.46 -13.15 -11.51
CA ILE A 191 9.14 -12.95 -12.79
C ILE A 191 10.56 -13.50 -12.69
N GLU A 192 10.89 -14.51 -13.51
CA GLU A 192 12.23 -15.08 -13.64
C GLU A 192 13.02 -14.42 -14.76
N SER A 193 12.38 -14.07 -15.87
CA SER A 193 13.06 -13.34 -16.92
C SER A 193 12.19 -12.29 -17.57
N TRP A 194 12.84 -11.23 -18.07
CA TRP A 194 12.22 -10.15 -18.79
C TRP A 194 13.00 -9.83 -20.05
N SER A 195 12.36 -9.90 -21.21
CA SER A 195 12.90 -9.40 -22.47
C SER A 195 12.14 -8.18 -22.91
N ASP A 196 12.86 -7.13 -23.30
CA ASP A 196 12.33 -5.87 -23.80
C ASP A 196 12.60 -5.75 -25.32
N ALA A 197 11.65 -5.17 -26.04
CA ALA A 197 11.80 -4.92 -27.47
C ALA A 197 11.14 -3.58 -27.83
N ALA A 198 11.73 -2.86 -28.76
CA ALA A 198 11.13 -1.68 -29.35
C ALA A 198 9.92 -2.10 -30.22
N GLU A 199 8.80 -1.41 -30.06
CA GLU A 199 7.59 -1.56 -30.86
C GLU A 199 7.12 -0.17 -31.29
N GLY A 200 7.67 0.34 -32.38
CA GLY A 200 7.30 1.66 -32.92
C GLY A 200 7.80 2.89 -32.15
N SER A 201 8.59 2.70 -31.10
CA SER A 201 9.19 3.76 -30.28
C SER A 201 10.71 3.65 -30.28
N ASP A 202 11.39 4.80 -30.29
CA ASP A 202 12.85 4.90 -30.16
C ASP A 202 13.31 4.90 -28.69
N PHE A 203 12.38 4.97 -27.71
CA PHE A 203 12.68 5.02 -26.30
C PHE A 203 11.86 3.94 -25.56
N THR A 204 12.59 2.95 -25.06
CA THR A 204 12.03 1.74 -24.43
C THR A 204 12.23 1.75 -22.91
N TRP A 205 11.70 0.78 -22.20
CA TRP A 205 11.95 0.60 -20.77
C TRP A 205 13.43 0.27 -20.49
N SER A 206 14.14 -0.35 -21.45
CA SER A 206 15.58 -0.52 -21.35
C SER A 206 16.31 0.82 -21.27
N ASP A 207 15.84 1.84 -21.97
CA ASP A 207 16.46 3.17 -21.92
C ASP A 207 16.23 3.86 -20.57
N PHE A 208 15.07 3.65 -19.93
CA PHE A 208 14.88 4.07 -18.53
C PHE A 208 15.85 3.35 -17.59
N ARG A 209 16.02 2.01 -17.73
CA ARG A 209 16.97 1.25 -16.91
C ARG A 209 18.37 1.82 -17.05
N ALA A 210 18.82 2.05 -18.29
CA ALA A 210 20.13 2.65 -18.55
C ALA A 210 20.28 4.08 -18.00
N ALA A 211 19.21 4.86 -18.03
CA ALA A 211 19.24 6.24 -17.56
C ALA A 211 19.24 6.37 -16.03
N PHE A 212 18.67 5.41 -15.31
CA PHE A 212 18.55 5.47 -13.85
C PHE A 212 19.52 4.54 -13.11
N LEU A 213 20.38 3.80 -13.78
CA LEU A 213 21.47 3.07 -13.16
C LEU A 213 22.68 3.99 -12.95
#